data_15e5421c71bff0697e0041eaa18c9880
#
_entry.id   15e5421c71bff0697e0041eaa18c9880
#
_cell.length_a   1.000
_cell.length_b   1.000
_cell.length_c   1.000
_cell.angle_alpha   90.00
_cell.angle_beta   90.00
_cell.angle_gamma   90.00
#
_symmetry.space_group_name_H-M   'P 1'
#
loop_
_entity.id
_entity.type
_entity.pdbx_description
1 polymer ?
#
loop_
_entity_poly.entity_id
_entity_poly.type
_entity_poly.pdbx_seq_one_letter_code
_entity_poly.pdbx_strand_id
1 'polypeptide(L)'
;MSIYYIETTIPSFYHEVRSEPSMVARRDWTRRWFDVAVTSDRIVSSVAVLDELRRGDFPGRDECLAMLDTIEMLELDDPVFEIVEAYLANKLMPSDPFGDALHLALASYHRCDFLVTWNCLHLANANKFGQIRRINGILGLYNPELVTPMELLGGNAGP
;
A
#
# COMPACT_ATOMS: atom_id res chain seq x y z
N MET A 1 -4.58 -6.86 17.00
CA MET A 1 -3.44 -6.36 16.21
C MET A 1 -3.85 -6.27 14.75
N SER A 2 -3.71 -5.10 14.14
CA SER A 2 -4.03 -4.90 12.72
C SER A 2 -2.84 -5.30 11.85
N ILE A 3 -3.15 -5.72 10.62
CA ILE A 3 -2.15 -6.04 9.60
C ILE A 3 -2.23 -4.95 8.53
N TYR A 4 -1.13 -4.23 8.35
CA TYR A 4 -1.01 -3.15 7.36
C TYR A 4 -0.07 -3.58 6.25
N TYR A 5 -0.58 -3.60 5.02
CA TYR A 5 0.27 -3.72 3.84
C TYR A 5 0.69 -2.33 3.41
N ILE A 6 1.99 -2.08 3.32
CA ILE A 6 2.52 -0.81 2.80
C ILE A 6 2.99 -1.00 1.36
N GLU A 7 2.46 -0.18 0.44
CA GLU A 7 2.92 -0.19 -0.94
C GLU A 7 4.03 0.86 -1.13
N THR A 8 4.53 1.00 -2.34
CA THR A 8 5.76 1.72 -2.67
C THR A 8 5.76 3.18 -2.22
N THR A 9 4.61 3.87 -2.21
CA THR A 9 4.55 5.27 -1.83
C THR A 9 4.83 5.51 -0.34
N ILE A 10 4.68 4.48 0.50
CA ILE A 10 4.91 4.64 1.94
C ILE A 10 6.40 4.80 2.26
N PRO A 11 7.31 3.88 1.89
CA PRO A 11 8.73 4.13 2.08
C PRO A 11 9.20 5.36 1.31
N SER A 12 8.66 5.61 0.12
CA SER A 12 9.05 6.78 -0.68
C SER A 12 8.75 8.09 0.04
N PHE A 13 7.56 8.25 0.62
CA PHE A 13 7.22 9.47 1.37
C PHE A 13 7.89 9.51 2.74
N TYR A 14 8.13 8.38 3.38
CA TYR A 14 8.88 8.37 4.63
C TYR A 14 10.25 9.02 4.47
N HIS A 15 10.90 8.79 3.34
CA HIS A 15 12.24 9.32 3.01
C HIS A 15 12.19 10.48 2.01
N GLU A 16 11.07 11.18 1.93
CA GLU A 16 10.87 12.30 1.01
C GLU A 16 11.82 13.46 1.35
N VAL A 17 12.49 14.01 0.35
CA VAL A 17 13.44 15.13 0.51
C VAL A 17 12.95 16.43 -0.14
N ARG A 18 11.86 16.37 -0.92
CA ARG A 18 11.29 17.57 -1.54
C ARG A 18 10.71 18.50 -0.48
N SER A 19 10.77 19.81 -0.76
CA SER A 19 10.40 20.85 0.19
C SER A 19 9.03 21.48 -0.07
N GLU A 20 8.32 21.08 -1.13
CA GLU A 20 6.97 21.58 -1.37
C GLU A 20 6.07 21.24 -0.19
N PRO A 21 5.17 22.14 0.23
CA PRO A 21 4.34 21.93 1.43
C PRO A 21 3.55 20.62 1.41
N SER A 22 3.00 20.21 0.26
CA SER A 22 2.23 18.98 0.16
C SER A 22 3.12 17.74 0.36
N MET A 23 4.38 17.78 -0.12
CA MET A 23 5.32 16.69 0.04
C MET A 23 5.80 16.57 1.49
N VAL A 24 6.08 17.71 2.12
CA VAL A 24 6.46 17.76 3.54
C VAL A 24 5.33 17.22 4.42
N ALA A 25 4.09 17.59 4.14
CA ALA A 25 2.93 17.14 4.91
C ALA A 25 2.77 15.61 4.80
N ARG A 26 2.86 15.05 3.59
CA ARG A 26 2.74 13.59 3.39
C ARG A 26 3.88 12.84 4.09
N ARG A 27 5.11 13.37 4.01
CA ARG A 27 6.24 12.80 4.74
C ARG A 27 5.97 12.78 6.24
N ASP A 28 5.53 13.87 6.80
CA ASP A 28 5.32 13.99 8.25
C ASP A 28 4.19 13.08 8.71
N TRP A 29 3.08 12.99 7.99
CA TRP A 29 1.99 12.06 8.28
C TRP A 29 2.46 10.60 8.18
N THR A 30 3.25 10.27 7.16
CA THR A 30 3.77 8.91 6.98
C THR A 30 4.65 8.50 8.15
N ARG A 31 5.59 9.35 8.55
CA ARG A 31 6.50 9.09 9.68
C ARG A 31 5.74 8.95 10.99
N ARG A 32 4.83 9.86 11.25
CA ARG A 32 4.04 9.84 12.51
C ARG A 32 3.23 8.56 12.62
N TRP A 33 2.57 8.15 11.55
CA TRP A 33 1.81 6.91 11.56
C TRP A 33 2.73 5.69 11.70
N PHE A 34 3.73 5.59 10.84
CA PHE A 34 4.58 4.40 10.77
C PHE A 34 5.35 4.16 12.06
N ASP A 35 5.94 5.20 12.63
CA ASP A 35 6.79 5.07 13.82
C ASP A 35 6.00 4.55 15.03
N VAL A 36 4.69 4.78 15.08
CA VAL A 36 3.82 4.20 16.12
C VAL A 36 3.36 2.81 15.71
N ALA A 37 2.87 2.64 14.50
CA ALA A 37 2.28 1.39 14.04
C ALA A 37 3.29 0.23 14.07
N VAL A 38 4.54 0.48 13.72
CA VAL A 38 5.57 -0.56 13.69
C VAL A 38 5.86 -1.16 15.08
N THR A 39 5.53 -0.45 16.15
CA THR A 39 5.72 -0.92 17.54
C THR A 39 4.55 -1.70 18.08
N SER A 40 3.36 -1.53 17.52
CA SER A 40 2.12 -2.08 18.09
C SER A 40 1.36 -3.02 17.16
N ASP A 41 1.63 -2.97 15.87
CA ASP A 41 0.89 -3.71 14.85
C ASP A 41 1.84 -4.48 13.93
N ARG A 42 1.25 -5.26 13.02
CA ARG A 42 2.00 -6.03 12.03
C ARG A 42 2.05 -5.26 10.72
N ILE A 43 3.25 -4.87 10.31
CA ILE A 43 3.49 -4.19 9.02
C ILE A 43 4.07 -5.21 8.05
N VAL A 44 3.50 -5.30 6.86
CA VAL A 44 3.95 -6.20 5.80
C VAL A 44 4.11 -5.45 4.49
N SER A 45 4.90 -6.01 3.59
CA SER A 45 5.07 -5.50 2.24
C SER A 45 5.31 -6.69 1.31
N SER A 46 5.93 -6.48 0.15
CA SER A 46 6.20 -7.56 -0.79
C SER A 46 7.39 -7.25 -1.68
N VAL A 47 7.86 -8.28 -2.40
CA VAL A 47 8.92 -8.11 -3.39
C VAL A 47 8.51 -7.16 -4.52
N ALA A 48 7.21 -7.02 -4.79
CA ALA A 48 6.72 -6.07 -5.78
C ALA A 48 7.12 -4.63 -5.42
N VAL A 49 7.06 -4.27 -4.13
CA VAL A 49 7.52 -2.96 -3.65
C VAL A 49 9.03 -2.82 -3.82
N LEU A 50 9.79 -3.84 -3.47
CA LEU A 50 11.25 -3.82 -3.66
C LEU A 50 11.61 -3.61 -5.12
N ASP A 51 10.96 -4.31 -6.04
CA ASP A 51 11.23 -4.19 -7.47
C ASP A 51 10.89 -2.80 -8.01
N GLU A 52 9.77 -2.22 -7.58
CA GLU A 52 9.40 -0.86 -7.97
C GLU A 52 10.43 0.16 -7.49
N LEU A 53 10.90 0.04 -6.25
CA LEU A 53 11.92 0.93 -5.69
C LEU A 53 13.24 0.78 -6.41
N ARG A 54 13.65 -0.44 -6.74
CA ARG A 54 14.91 -0.71 -7.44
C ARG A 54 14.93 -0.16 -8.86
N ARG A 55 13.77 -0.11 -9.53
CA ARG A 55 13.66 0.44 -10.88
C ARG A 55 13.75 1.95 -10.92
N GLY A 56 13.46 2.63 -9.81
CA GLY A 56 13.55 4.07 -9.70
C GLY A 56 14.96 4.55 -9.43
N ASP A 57 15.27 5.78 -9.88
CA ASP A 57 16.50 6.47 -9.51
C ASP A 57 16.08 7.81 -8.91
N PHE A 58 16.07 7.87 -7.58
CA PHE A 58 15.54 9.03 -6.85
C PHE A 58 16.27 9.18 -5.51
N PRO A 59 16.32 10.40 -4.96
CA PRO A 59 16.89 10.61 -3.63
C PRO A 59 16.12 9.81 -2.57
N GLY A 60 16.85 9.12 -1.71
CA GLY A 60 16.26 8.32 -0.64
C GLY A 60 15.97 6.87 -1.01
N ARG A 61 16.28 6.42 -2.23
CA ARG A 61 16.04 5.03 -2.64
C ARG A 61 16.72 4.02 -1.73
N ASP A 62 17.99 4.24 -1.41
CA ASP A 62 18.75 3.31 -0.57
C ASP A 62 18.17 3.22 0.84
N GLU A 63 17.72 4.33 1.38
CA GLU A 63 17.03 4.39 2.67
C GLU A 63 15.69 3.64 2.63
N CYS A 64 14.94 3.76 1.53
CA CYS A 64 13.70 3.01 1.33
C CYS A 64 13.96 1.49 1.32
N LEU A 65 15.00 1.06 0.61
CA LEU A 65 15.36 -0.36 0.54
C LEU A 65 15.81 -0.88 1.91
N ALA A 66 16.61 -0.10 2.64
CA ALA A 66 17.04 -0.45 3.99
C ALA A 66 15.86 -0.56 4.96
N MET A 67 14.88 0.33 4.86
CA MET A 67 13.66 0.27 5.66
C MET A 67 12.90 -1.04 5.43
N LEU A 68 12.79 -1.48 4.17
CA LEU A 68 12.08 -2.70 3.83
C LEU A 68 12.81 -3.97 4.27
N ASP A 69 14.11 -3.92 4.51
CA ASP A 69 14.86 -5.07 5.04
C ASP A 69 14.35 -5.50 6.43
N THR A 70 13.71 -4.60 7.16
CA THR A 70 13.17 -4.88 8.50
C THR A 70 11.69 -5.27 8.48
N ILE A 71 11.05 -5.25 7.31
CA ILE A 71 9.61 -5.48 7.15
C ILE A 71 9.37 -6.91 6.64
N GLU A 72 8.34 -7.56 7.20
CA GLU A 72 7.93 -8.89 6.74
C GLU A 72 7.45 -8.81 5.29
N MET A 73 7.94 -9.73 4.43
CA MET A 73 7.57 -9.79 3.02
C MET A 73 6.53 -10.88 2.79
N LEU A 74 5.40 -10.51 2.18
CA LEU A 74 4.39 -11.46 1.74
C LEU A 74 4.85 -12.15 0.46
N GLU A 75 4.48 -13.41 0.30
CA GLU A 75 4.85 -14.19 -0.87
C GLU A 75 3.94 -13.92 -2.07
N LEU A 76 4.52 -13.98 -3.27
CA LEU A 76 3.78 -13.91 -4.54
C LEU A 76 3.30 -15.31 -4.92
N ASP A 77 2.27 -15.80 -4.23
CA ASP A 77 1.70 -17.11 -4.52
C ASP A 77 0.97 -17.10 -5.88
N ASP A 78 0.88 -18.26 -6.54
CA ASP A 78 0.22 -18.37 -7.84
C ASP A 78 -1.19 -17.77 -7.87
N PRO A 79 -2.06 -17.99 -6.86
CA PRO A 79 -3.39 -17.36 -6.85
C PRO A 79 -3.38 -15.83 -6.93
N VAL A 80 -2.32 -15.18 -6.45
CA VAL A 80 -2.21 -13.71 -6.51
C VAL A 80 -2.23 -13.23 -7.97
N PHE A 81 -1.54 -13.93 -8.87
CA PHE A 81 -1.51 -13.57 -10.28
C PHE A 81 -2.86 -13.78 -10.96
N GLU A 82 -3.60 -14.80 -10.58
CA GLU A 82 -4.96 -15.04 -11.07
C GLU A 82 -5.90 -13.91 -10.62
N ILE A 83 -5.73 -13.42 -9.40
CA ILE A 83 -6.50 -12.29 -8.88
C ILE A 83 -6.19 -11.02 -9.68
N VAL A 84 -4.92 -10.77 -9.97
CA VAL A 84 -4.51 -9.62 -10.80
C VAL A 84 -5.20 -9.70 -12.17
N GLU A 85 -5.19 -10.85 -12.81
CA GLU A 85 -5.85 -11.05 -14.10
C GLU A 85 -7.34 -10.72 -14.02
N ALA A 86 -8.01 -11.15 -12.95
CA ALA A 86 -9.43 -10.86 -12.75
C ALA A 86 -9.68 -9.35 -12.56
N TYR A 87 -8.82 -8.66 -11.83
CA TYR A 87 -8.92 -7.21 -11.65
C TYR A 87 -8.76 -6.47 -12.97
N LEU A 88 -7.80 -6.87 -13.81
CA LEU A 88 -7.58 -6.24 -15.10
C LEU A 88 -8.71 -6.55 -16.08
N ALA A 89 -9.22 -7.77 -16.08
CA ALA A 89 -10.35 -8.16 -16.94
C ALA A 89 -11.63 -7.39 -16.60
N ASN A 90 -11.81 -7.02 -15.33
CA ASN A 90 -12.94 -6.20 -14.88
C ASN A 90 -12.64 -4.70 -14.90
N LYS A 91 -11.51 -4.30 -15.48
CA LYS A 91 -11.10 -2.89 -15.63
C LYS A 91 -11.09 -2.12 -14.31
N LEU A 92 -10.72 -2.81 -13.23
CA LEU A 92 -10.66 -2.18 -11.92
C LEU A 92 -9.53 -1.16 -11.84
N MET A 93 -8.40 -1.45 -12.50
CA MET A 93 -7.21 -0.64 -12.51
C MET A 93 -6.54 -0.65 -13.90
N PRO A 94 -5.61 0.27 -14.18
CA PRO A 94 -4.83 0.24 -15.42
C PRO A 94 -4.10 -1.09 -15.66
N SER A 95 -3.78 -1.37 -16.91
CA SER A 95 -3.27 -2.67 -17.36
C SER A 95 -1.80 -2.93 -17.02
N ASP A 96 -1.32 -2.47 -15.88
CA ASP A 96 0.02 -2.78 -15.40
C ASP A 96 -0.06 -3.87 -14.32
N PRO A 97 0.27 -5.14 -14.62
CA PRO A 97 0.15 -6.22 -13.65
C PRO A 97 1.15 -6.13 -12.49
N PHE A 98 2.17 -5.30 -12.60
CA PHE A 98 3.16 -5.08 -11.55
C PHE A 98 2.93 -3.79 -10.76
N GLY A 99 1.78 -3.14 -10.97
CA GLY A 99 1.41 -1.91 -10.30
C GLY A 99 0.35 -2.12 -9.24
N ASP A 100 -0.63 -1.23 -9.22
CA ASP A 100 -1.65 -1.14 -8.18
C ASP A 100 -2.49 -2.41 -8.02
N ALA A 101 -2.79 -3.09 -9.14
CA ALA A 101 -3.55 -4.33 -9.11
C ALA A 101 -2.83 -5.42 -8.31
N LEU A 102 -1.51 -5.51 -8.43
CA LEU A 102 -0.72 -6.50 -7.70
C LEU A 102 -0.71 -6.20 -6.20
N HIS A 103 -0.57 -4.93 -5.81
CA HIS A 103 -0.63 -4.55 -4.40
C HIS A 103 -2.00 -4.87 -3.80
N LEU A 104 -3.08 -4.56 -4.50
CA LEU A 104 -4.42 -4.88 -4.01
C LEU A 104 -4.63 -6.40 -3.91
N ALA A 105 -4.17 -7.15 -4.91
CA ALA A 105 -4.29 -8.61 -4.91
C ALA A 105 -3.54 -9.23 -3.72
N LEU A 106 -2.33 -8.77 -3.44
CA LEU A 106 -1.54 -9.24 -2.30
C LEU A 106 -2.24 -8.96 -0.98
N ALA A 107 -2.69 -7.73 -0.78
CA ALA A 107 -3.37 -7.35 0.47
C ALA A 107 -4.67 -8.14 0.66
N SER A 108 -5.43 -8.35 -0.42
CA SER A 108 -6.70 -9.08 -0.37
C SER A 108 -6.49 -10.57 -0.11
N TYR A 109 -5.54 -11.20 -0.82
CA TYR A 109 -5.26 -12.63 -0.69
C TYR A 109 -4.70 -12.98 0.69
N HIS A 110 -3.76 -12.19 1.18
CA HIS A 110 -3.13 -12.41 2.48
C HIS A 110 -3.93 -11.84 3.66
N ARG A 111 -5.15 -11.36 3.40
CA ARG A 111 -6.11 -10.91 4.43
C ARG A 111 -5.57 -9.80 5.30
N CYS A 112 -4.91 -8.82 4.69
CA CYS A 112 -4.48 -7.63 5.40
C CYS A 112 -5.69 -6.76 5.75
N ASP A 113 -5.66 -6.14 6.93
CA ASP A 113 -6.75 -5.26 7.35
C ASP A 113 -6.74 -3.95 6.56
N PHE A 114 -5.54 -3.47 6.23
CA PHE A 114 -5.36 -2.21 5.51
C PHE A 114 -4.34 -2.33 4.40
N LEU A 115 -4.59 -1.65 3.29
CA LEU A 115 -3.58 -1.32 2.30
C LEU A 115 -3.30 0.18 2.43
N VAL A 116 -2.10 0.53 2.87
CA VAL A 116 -1.72 1.91 3.15
C VAL A 116 -0.96 2.49 1.97
N THR A 117 -1.44 3.61 1.43
CA THR A 117 -0.94 4.16 0.18
C THR A 117 -1.20 5.66 0.08
N TRP A 118 -0.35 6.38 -0.65
CA TRP A 118 -0.62 7.74 -1.08
C TRP A 118 -1.16 7.80 -2.52
N ASN A 119 -1.34 6.66 -3.18
CA ASN A 119 -1.96 6.63 -4.49
C ASN A 119 -3.48 6.81 -4.35
N CYS A 120 -3.93 8.06 -4.40
CA CYS A 120 -5.35 8.43 -4.26
C CYS A 120 -6.10 8.39 -5.59
N LEU A 121 -5.44 8.07 -6.70
CA LEU A 121 -6.09 7.93 -7.99
C LEU A 121 -6.62 6.51 -8.20
N HIS A 122 -5.81 5.50 -7.91
CA HIS A 122 -6.15 4.11 -8.23
C HIS A 122 -6.41 3.23 -7.01
N LEU A 123 -5.93 3.58 -5.83
CA LEU A 123 -6.06 2.76 -4.63
C LEU A 123 -6.91 3.44 -3.56
N ALA A 124 -6.38 4.43 -2.86
CA ALA A 124 -7.13 5.15 -1.82
C ALA A 124 -8.12 6.14 -2.45
N ASN A 125 -9.08 5.62 -3.18
CA ASN A 125 -10.07 6.39 -3.94
C ASN A 125 -11.46 5.84 -3.64
N ALA A 126 -12.26 6.62 -2.91
CA ALA A 126 -13.59 6.21 -2.48
C ALA A 126 -14.51 5.85 -3.66
N ASN A 127 -14.28 6.42 -4.84
CA ASN A 127 -15.06 6.11 -6.03
C ASN A 127 -14.84 4.68 -6.55
N LYS A 128 -13.76 4.03 -6.11
CA LYS A 128 -13.42 2.66 -6.51
C LYS A 128 -13.80 1.61 -5.46
N PHE A 129 -14.07 2.01 -4.23
CA PHE A 129 -14.25 1.06 -3.12
C PHE A 129 -15.40 0.10 -3.35
N GLY A 130 -16.53 0.58 -3.90
CA GLY A 130 -17.69 -0.27 -4.19
C GLY A 130 -17.37 -1.36 -5.21
N GLN A 131 -16.67 -1.02 -6.28
CA GLN A 131 -16.28 -1.97 -7.31
C GLN A 131 -15.25 -2.99 -6.78
N ILE A 132 -14.29 -2.53 -5.99
CA ILE A 132 -13.30 -3.42 -5.36
C ILE A 132 -14.01 -4.45 -4.48
N ARG A 133 -14.92 -4.01 -3.61
CA ARG A 133 -15.69 -4.91 -2.73
C ARG A 133 -16.50 -5.90 -3.53
N ARG A 134 -17.12 -5.46 -4.63
CA ARG A 134 -17.92 -6.33 -5.48
C ARG A 134 -17.08 -7.43 -6.10
N ILE A 135 -15.93 -7.08 -6.67
CA ILE A 135 -15.04 -8.05 -7.34
C ILE A 135 -14.43 -8.98 -6.31
N ASN A 136 -13.92 -8.47 -5.20
CA ASN A 136 -13.37 -9.32 -4.13
C ASN A 136 -14.44 -10.26 -3.55
N GLY A 137 -15.69 -9.79 -3.46
CA GLY A 137 -16.81 -10.65 -3.04
C GLY A 137 -17.04 -11.81 -3.98
N ILE A 138 -17.01 -11.56 -5.30
CA ILE A 138 -17.15 -12.60 -6.32
C ILE A 138 -16.00 -13.61 -6.23
N LEU A 139 -14.78 -13.14 -5.97
CA LEU A 139 -13.59 -13.98 -5.87
C LEU A 139 -13.44 -14.65 -4.49
N GLY A 140 -14.29 -14.34 -3.54
CA GLY A 140 -14.21 -14.88 -2.18
C GLY A 140 -13.03 -14.33 -1.38
N LEU A 141 -12.60 -13.10 -1.66
CA LEU A 141 -11.44 -12.49 -1.02
C LEU A 141 -11.83 -11.54 0.10
N TYR A 142 -10.90 -11.36 1.02
CA TYR A 142 -11.00 -10.34 2.07
C TYR A 142 -10.87 -8.94 1.44
N ASN A 143 -11.58 -7.95 2.02
CA ASN A 143 -11.53 -6.57 1.55
C ASN A 143 -10.67 -5.72 2.49
N PRO A 144 -9.41 -5.44 2.13
CA PRO A 144 -8.63 -4.49 2.93
C PRO A 144 -9.21 -3.08 2.77
N GLU A 145 -9.11 -2.30 3.83
CA GLU A 145 -9.42 -0.87 3.72
C GLU A 145 -8.24 -0.16 3.07
N LEU A 146 -8.54 0.64 2.04
CA LEU A 146 -7.52 1.39 1.31
C LEU A 146 -7.46 2.80 1.87
N VAL A 147 -6.37 3.12 2.54
CA VAL A 147 -6.25 4.32 3.36
C VAL A 147 -4.89 5.00 3.16
N THR A 148 -4.85 6.30 3.48
CA THR A 148 -3.60 7.05 3.60
C THR A 148 -3.15 7.10 5.06
N PRO A 149 -1.86 7.36 5.32
CA PRO A 149 -1.41 7.63 6.68
C PRO A 149 -2.15 8.76 7.38
N MET A 150 -2.55 9.79 6.64
CA MET A 150 -3.33 10.90 7.19
C MET A 150 -4.67 10.41 7.76
N GLU A 151 -5.38 9.54 7.02
CA GLU A 151 -6.67 9.00 7.48
C GLU A 151 -6.49 8.12 8.73
N LEU A 152 -5.42 7.34 8.78
CA LEU A 152 -5.11 6.50 9.94
C LEU A 152 -4.82 7.34 11.20
N LEU A 153 -4.13 8.46 11.03
CA LEU A 153 -3.89 9.41 12.13
C LEU A 153 -5.16 10.14 12.55
N GLY A 154 -6.04 10.46 11.59
CA GLY A 154 -7.28 11.16 11.86
C GLY A 154 -8.19 10.43 12.83
N GLY A 155 -8.22 9.10 12.77
CA GLY A 155 -8.98 8.29 13.69
C GLY A 155 -8.45 8.33 15.14
N ASN A 156 -7.18 8.67 15.32
CA ASN A 156 -6.50 8.76 16.62
C ASN A 156 -6.15 10.20 17.00
N ALA A 157 -6.40 11.15 16.10
CA ALA A 157 -6.16 12.56 16.33
C ALA A 157 -7.37 13.20 17.03
N GLY A 158 -7.84 12.55 18.07
CA GLY A 158 -8.80 13.17 18.97
C GLY A 158 -8.24 14.52 19.41
N PRO A 159 -9.10 15.45 19.76
CA PRO A 159 -8.64 16.75 20.19
C PRO A 159 -7.66 16.67 21.32
#